data_363d2cb96258c187b6d8eaf739ba805c
#
_entry.id   363d2cb96258c187b6d8eaf739ba805c
#
_cell.length_a   1.000
_cell.length_b   1.000
_cell.length_c   1.000
_cell.angle_alpha   90.00
_cell.angle_beta   90.00
_cell.angle_gamma   90.00
#
_symmetry.space_group_name_H-M   'P 1'
#
loop_
_entity.id
_entity.type
_entity.pdbx_description
1 polymer ?
#
loop_
_entity_poly.entity_id
_entity_poly.type
_entity_poly.pdbx_seq_one_letter_code
_entity_poly.pdbx_strand_id
1 'polypeptide(L)'
;VGQPIIRGMSGTRVKVLDNGMVNRDVSGLGADHLNDVDMSNVQQIEVVRGPSSLLYTNGTVGGIVNIVDNSIAMQDVERLFKVGAESQSVNDGDSQSFFYQDNIGSKINVSLAYKNTSLGDFDVPNGAIMHKEEEHHDEDEDHDDHEEEHEEHEENPGFLANSDFESESFKFGASTTGDWGYLGVSLASIESMYGIPYHGEGHGGHGDEHGDEHGDEHGDEEEGHDEHEGERIFTNTDSEKFDIRGSFNLDGNLVKKVDFFMRDTDYSFTEQHAEEAHEEEHHDEDEDHDEDEDHDEHEGHSEGPTTFTNDAMEAGAIFDFSNSIVSQKFAINFVNEDTSVIGAEAFMTPASRDELTFGYYLSRSFDSFDLDFGVRYDMIDNEGSIVSMHEEEHHDEDHDEDHDEDHDEHE
;
A
#
# COMPACT_ATOMS: atom_id res chain seq x y z
N VAL A 1 3.15 -4.33 10.11
CA VAL A 1 2.53 -4.59 8.80
C VAL A 1 3.02 -5.93 8.29
N GLY A 2 2.12 -6.80 7.82
CA GLY A 2 2.47 -8.15 7.38
C GLY A 2 1.91 -8.45 5.99
N GLN A 3 2.80 -8.75 5.05
CA GLN A 3 2.42 -9.28 3.74
C GLN A 3 2.59 -10.80 3.72
N PRO A 4 1.81 -11.55 2.93
CA PRO A 4 1.97 -12.99 2.85
C PRO A 4 3.29 -13.35 2.16
N ILE A 5 4.04 -14.27 2.80
CA ILE A 5 5.29 -14.80 2.26
C ILE A 5 5.09 -16.29 1.96
N ILE A 6 5.27 -16.69 0.69
CA ILE A 6 5.19 -18.07 0.25
C ILE A 6 6.53 -18.48 -0.35
N ARG A 7 7.22 -19.46 0.26
CA ARG A 7 8.53 -19.97 -0.18
C ARG A 7 9.59 -18.86 -0.37
N GLY A 8 9.60 -17.86 0.54
CA GLY A 8 10.51 -16.72 0.49
C GLY A 8 10.15 -15.66 -0.56
N MET A 9 8.97 -15.73 -1.18
CA MET A 9 8.46 -14.74 -2.13
C MET A 9 7.34 -13.93 -1.51
N SER A 10 7.33 -12.62 -1.75
CA SER A 10 6.34 -11.65 -1.27
C SER A 10 6.01 -10.61 -2.35
N GLY A 11 5.21 -9.61 -2.02
CA GLY A 11 4.83 -8.52 -2.90
C GLY A 11 4.14 -9.02 -4.18
N THR A 12 4.51 -8.51 -5.33
CA THR A 12 3.88 -8.83 -6.62
C THR A 12 3.97 -10.32 -7.03
N ARG A 13 4.83 -11.12 -6.37
CA ARG A 13 5.00 -12.57 -6.65
C ARG A 13 4.03 -13.46 -5.88
N VAL A 14 3.36 -12.92 -4.86
CA VAL A 14 2.28 -13.57 -4.11
C VAL A 14 1.07 -12.67 -4.21
N LYS A 15 0.04 -13.13 -4.91
CA LYS A 15 -1.19 -12.33 -5.08
C LYS A 15 -2.18 -12.64 -3.97
N VAL A 16 -2.78 -11.60 -3.42
CA VAL A 16 -3.93 -11.70 -2.53
C VAL A 16 -5.20 -11.54 -3.37
N LEU A 17 -6.11 -12.48 -3.23
CA LEU A 17 -7.41 -12.48 -3.89
C LEU A 17 -8.50 -12.41 -2.83
N ASP A 18 -9.55 -11.70 -3.15
CA ASP A 18 -10.81 -11.71 -2.42
C ASP A 18 -11.87 -12.37 -3.29
N ASN A 19 -12.37 -13.52 -2.80
CA ASN A 19 -13.39 -14.31 -3.51
C ASN A 19 -13.00 -14.70 -4.94
N GLY A 20 -11.72 -14.96 -5.20
CA GLY A 20 -11.18 -15.38 -6.49
C GLY A 20 -10.82 -14.24 -7.45
N MET A 21 -11.04 -12.98 -7.10
CA MET A 21 -10.67 -11.78 -7.85
C MET A 21 -9.48 -11.09 -7.20
N VAL A 22 -8.59 -10.51 -8.01
CA VAL A 22 -7.37 -9.86 -7.51
C VAL A 22 -7.74 -8.66 -6.64
N ASN A 23 -7.11 -8.57 -5.47
CA ASN A 23 -7.19 -7.36 -4.67
C ASN A 23 -6.29 -6.29 -5.29
N ARG A 24 -6.88 -5.14 -5.63
CA ARG A 24 -6.21 -4.06 -6.37
C ARG A 24 -5.88 -2.92 -5.41
N ASP A 25 -4.83 -3.17 -4.64
CA ASP A 25 -4.28 -2.28 -3.65
C ASP A 25 -2.80 -1.96 -3.96
N VAL A 26 -2.19 -1.09 -3.17
CA VAL A 26 -0.78 -0.70 -3.29
C VAL A 26 0.17 -1.61 -2.54
N SER A 27 -0.29 -2.68 -1.90
CA SER A 27 0.56 -3.60 -1.10
C SER A 27 1.71 -4.22 -1.87
N GLY A 28 1.63 -4.23 -3.20
CA GLY A 28 2.71 -4.70 -4.06
C GLY A 28 3.86 -3.73 -4.23
N LEU A 29 3.72 -2.46 -3.86
CA LEU A 29 4.73 -1.42 -4.04
C LEU A 29 5.78 -1.42 -2.92
N GLY A 30 5.39 -1.67 -1.67
CA GLY A 30 6.29 -1.66 -0.52
C GLY A 30 5.88 -2.68 0.54
N ALA A 31 6.80 -3.00 1.46
CA ALA A 31 6.55 -3.91 2.58
C ALA A 31 5.72 -3.26 3.70
N ASP A 32 5.68 -1.98 3.73
CA ASP A 32 4.98 -1.05 4.63
C ASP A 32 3.52 -0.82 4.24
N HIS A 33 3.14 -1.14 2.99
CA HIS A 33 1.76 -1.04 2.55
C HIS A 33 0.94 -2.28 2.95
N LEU A 34 -0.22 -2.05 3.56
CA LEU A 34 -1.16 -3.11 3.96
C LEU A 34 -1.93 -3.66 2.76
N ASN A 35 -2.33 -4.94 2.87
CA ASN A 35 -3.34 -5.48 1.95
C ASN A 35 -4.73 -4.97 2.36
N ASP A 36 -5.47 -4.40 1.40
CA ASP A 36 -6.85 -3.94 1.58
C ASP A 36 -7.81 -5.13 1.62
N VAL A 37 -7.89 -5.79 2.78
CA VAL A 37 -8.71 -6.99 2.99
C VAL A 37 -9.46 -6.91 4.31
N ASP A 38 -10.79 -6.94 4.23
CA ASP A 38 -11.63 -7.08 5.41
C ASP A 38 -11.69 -8.54 5.88
N MET A 39 -11.16 -8.76 7.08
CA MET A 39 -11.15 -10.08 7.74
C MET A 39 -12.38 -10.35 8.62
N SER A 40 -13.37 -9.46 8.66
CA SER A 40 -14.50 -9.53 9.61
C SER A 40 -15.44 -10.72 9.38
N ASN A 41 -15.59 -11.17 8.16
CA ASN A 41 -16.54 -12.25 7.77
C ASN A 41 -15.87 -13.37 6.95
N VAL A 42 -14.61 -13.61 7.17
CA VAL A 42 -13.85 -14.64 6.45
C VAL A 42 -14.35 -16.03 6.84
N GLN A 43 -14.68 -16.83 5.84
CA GLN A 43 -15.08 -18.23 5.99
C GLN A 43 -13.89 -19.16 5.82
N GLN A 44 -12.99 -18.82 4.88
CA GLN A 44 -11.88 -19.67 4.49
C GLN A 44 -10.75 -18.83 3.92
N ILE A 45 -9.51 -19.24 4.20
CA ILE A 45 -8.31 -18.73 3.54
C ILE A 45 -7.69 -19.90 2.77
N GLU A 46 -7.56 -19.74 1.46
CA GLU A 46 -7.02 -20.75 0.56
C GLU A 46 -5.63 -20.34 0.09
N VAL A 47 -4.67 -21.24 0.19
CA VAL A 47 -3.34 -21.06 -0.40
C VAL A 47 -3.23 -21.90 -1.66
N VAL A 48 -3.36 -21.24 -2.82
CA VAL A 48 -3.34 -21.89 -4.15
C VAL A 48 -1.93 -21.82 -4.73
N ARG A 49 -1.38 -22.97 -5.06
CA ARG A 49 -0.02 -23.10 -5.63
C ARG A 49 -0.02 -24.03 -6.83
N GLY A 50 0.93 -23.81 -7.73
CA GLY A 50 1.08 -24.63 -8.93
C GLY A 50 0.14 -24.23 -10.07
N PRO A 51 -0.08 -25.11 -11.06
CA PRO A 51 -0.72 -24.76 -12.33
C PRO A 51 -2.16 -24.23 -12.22
N SER A 52 -2.89 -24.58 -11.16
CA SER A 52 -4.27 -24.09 -10.92
C SER A 52 -4.34 -22.59 -10.67
N SER A 53 -3.27 -21.96 -10.17
CA SER A 53 -3.21 -20.51 -9.96
C SER A 53 -3.37 -19.71 -11.26
N LEU A 54 -2.99 -20.30 -12.39
CA LEU A 54 -3.08 -19.68 -13.72
C LEU A 54 -4.53 -19.42 -14.19
N LEU A 55 -5.51 -20.06 -13.55
CA LEU A 55 -6.93 -19.77 -13.82
C LEU A 55 -7.38 -18.42 -13.28
N TYR A 56 -6.70 -17.88 -12.28
CA TYR A 56 -7.13 -16.69 -11.56
C TYR A 56 -6.35 -15.45 -11.94
N THR A 57 -5.01 -15.52 -11.95
CA THR A 57 -4.16 -14.35 -12.21
C THR A 57 -2.79 -14.75 -12.76
N ASN A 58 -2.05 -13.77 -13.26
CA ASN A 58 -0.68 -13.91 -13.75
C ASN A 58 0.35 -13.58 -12.65
N GLY A 59 1.64 -13.81 -12.94
CA GLY A 59 2.76 -13.37 -12.09
C GLY A 59 2.90 -14.10 -10.75
N THR A 60 2.07 -15.09 -10.43
CA THR A 60 2.00 -15.77 -9.14
C THR A 60 3.02 -16.90 -8.98
N VAL A 61 4.30 -16.57 -9.06
CA VAL A 61 5.38 -17.58 -8.91
C VAL A 61 5.42 -18.19 -7.51
N GLY A 62 5.13 -17.40 -6.48
CA GLY A 62 5.02 -17.84 -5.08
C GLY A 62 3.71 -18.60 -4.81
N GLY A 63 2.63 -18.14 -5.37
CA GLY A 63 1.28 -18.64 -5.16
C GLY A 63 0.24 -17.52 -4.95
N ILE A 64 -0.95 -17.93 -4.59
CA ILE A 64 -2.11 -17.07 -4.32
C ILE A 64 -2.58 -17.31 -2.89
N VAL A 65 -2.94 -16.26 -2.19
CA VAL A 65 -3.75 -16.30 -0.96
C VAL A 65 -5.13 -15.80 -1.32
N ASN A 66 -6.11 -16.70 -1.38
CA ASN A 66 -7.51 -16.36 -1.69
C ASN A 66 -8.31 -16.30 -0.39
N ILE A 67 -8.88 -15.15 -0.10
CA ILE A 67 -9.73 -14.93 1.06
C ILE A 67 -11.17 -15.07 0.61
N VAL A 68 -11.89 -16.01 1.22
CA VAL A 68 -13.27 -16.33 0.85
C VAL A 68 -14.19 -15.92 1.99
N ASP A 69 -15.11 -15.04 1.70
CA ASP A 69 -16.18 -14.65 2.59
C ASP A 69 -17.54 -15.23 2.17
N ASN A 70 -18.58 -14.93 2.94
CA ASN A 70 -19.95 -15.35 2.65
C ASN A 70 -20.87 -14.16 2.35
N SER A 71 -20.35 -13.07 1.84
CA SER A 71 -21.16 -11.91 1.45
C SER A 71 -22.18 -12.30 0.39
N ILE A 72 -21.77 -13.10 -0.60
CA ILE A 72 -22.68 -13.72 -1.58
C ILE A 72 -22.81 -15.21 -1.25
N ALA A 73 -23.89 -15.59 -0.59
CA ALA A 73 -24.15 -16.97 -0.23
C ALA A 73 -24.40 -17.84 -1.46
N MET A 74 -23.67 -18.96 -1.58
CA MET A 74 -23.79 -19.92 -2.69
C MET A 74 -24.85 -21.00 -2.46
N GLN A 75 -25.38 -21.08 -1.23
CA GLN A 75 -26.41 -21.98 -0.78
C GLN A 75 -27.35 -21.23 0.16
N ASP A 76 -28.54 -21.79 0.39
CA ASP A 76 -29.44 -21.22 1.37
C ASP A 76 -28.81 -21.18 2.75
N VAL A 77 -28.86 -20.02 3.39
CA VAL A 77 -28.27 -19.80 4.72
C VAL A 77 -29.36 -19.87 5.80
N GLU A 78 -28.95 -20.33 6.97
CA GLU A 78 -29.77 -20.21 8.17
C GLU A 78 -29.56 -18.82 8.79
N ARG A 79 -30.62 -18.35 9.49
CA ARG A 79 -30.52 -17.08 10.23
C ARG A 79 -29.41 -17.16 11.27
N LEU A 80 -28.46 -16.22 11.21
CA LEU A 80 -27.36 -16.12 12.12
C LEU A 80 -27.13 -14.64 12.48
N PHE A 81 -26.88 -14.39 13.74
CA PHE A 81 -26.53 -13.11 14.29
C PHE A 81 -25.28 -13.26 15.18
N LYS A 82 -24.25 -12.48 14.93
CA LYS A 82 -23.03 -12.47 15.75
C LYS A 82 -22.71 -11.03 16.13
N VAL A 83 -22.28 -10.85 17.36
CA VAL A 83 -21.67 -9.61 17.86
C VAL A 83 -20.36 -10.00 18.49
N GLY A 84 -19.30 -9.27 18.18
CA GLY A 84 -17.98 -9.43 18.78
C GLY A 84 -17.52 -8.11 19.42
N ALA A 85 -16.82 -8.21 20.52
CA ALA A 85 -16.05 -7.12 21.10
C ALA A 85 -14.72 -7.70 21.58
N GLU A 86 -13.63 -7.03 21.27
CA GLU A 86 -12.28 -7.42 21.61
C GLU A 86 -11.57 -6.20 22.19
N SER A 87 -10.73 -6.41 23.20
CA SER A 87 -9.83 -5.38 23.74
C SER A 87 -8.44 -5.98 23.90
N GLN A 88 -7.43 -5.20 23.55
CA GLN A 88 -6.01 -5.59 23.57
C GLN A 88 -5.26 -4.62 24.46
N SER A 89 -4.48 -5.15 25.42
CA SER A 89 -3.70 -4.32 26.35
C SER A 89 -2.33 -3.91 25.82
N VAL A 90 -1.87 -4.54 24.74
CA VAL A 90 -0.53 -4.27 24.18
C VAL A 90 -0.49 -2.95 23.39
N ASN A 91 -1.63 -2.42 23.04
CA ASN A 91 -1.78 -1.21 22.23
C ASN A 91 -3.07 -0.44 22.59
N ASP A 92 -3.58 -0.66 23.80
CA ASP A 92 -4.84 -0.07 24.27
C ASP A 92 -5.99 -0.16 23.26
N GLY A 93 -5.99 -1.25 22.48
CA GLY A 93 -6.85 -1.41 21.33
C GLY A 93 -8.22 -1.96 21.63
N ASP A 94 -9.21 -1.52 20.84
CA ASP A 94 -10.59 -1.98 20.85
C ASP A 94 -11.05 -2.38 19.46
N SER A 95 -11.86 -3.46 19.38
CA SER A 95 -12.52 -3.85 18.14
C SER A 95 -13.95 -4.28 18.40
N GLN A 96 -14.86 -3.85 17.55
CA GLN A 96 -16.28 -4.19 17.61
C GLN A 96 -16.73 -4.74 16.26
N SER A 97 -17.49 -5.83 16.27
CA SER A 97 -17.99 -6.44 15.04
C SER A 97 -19.45 -6.87 15.16
N PHE A 98 -20.11 -6.81 14.03
CA PHE A 98 -21.48 -7.22 13.86
C PHE A 98 -21.61 -8.03 12.57
N PHE A 99 -22.32 -9.16 12.63
CA PHE A 99 -22.66 -9.94 11.46
C PHE A 99 -24.09 -10.45 11.54
N TYR A 100 -24.82 -10.30 10.45
CA TYR A 100 -26.17 -10.84 10.28
C TYR A 100 -26.28 -11.54 8.93
N GLN A 101 -26.92 -12.70 8.90
CA GLN A 101 -27.40 -13.35 7.67
C GLN A 101 -28.77 -13.97 7.87
N ASP A 102 -29.55 -14.05 6.80
CA ASP A 102 -30.86 -14.69 6.80
C ASP A 102 -31.25 -15.11 5.37
N ASN A 103 -32.16 -16.06 5.26
CA ASN A 103 -32.85 -16.41 4.02
C ASN A 103 -34.27 -15.90 4.06
N ILE A 104 -34.55 -14.81 3.37
CA ILE A 104 -35.84 -14.12 3.36
C ILE A 104 -36.80 -14.84 2.41
N GLY A 105 -37.89 -15.34 3.00
CA GLY A 105 -38.97 -16.03 2.25
C GLY A 105 -38.50 -17.29 1.56
N SER A 106 -37.43 -17.92 2.03
CA SER A 106 -36.81 -19.12 1.44
C SER A 106 -36.43 -18.94 -0.04
N LYS A 107 -36.00 -17.74 -0.41
CA LYS A 107 -35.66 -17.38 -1.79
C LYS A 107 -34.43 -16.48 -1.93
N ILE A 108 -34.21 -15.58 -0.98
CA ILE A 108 -33.18 -14.57 -1.06
C ILE A 108 -32.34 -14.65 0.22
N ASN A 109 -31.08 -15.01 0.07
CA ASN A 109 -30.09 -14.87 1.13
C ASN A 109 -29.69 -13.42 1.20
N VAL A 110 -29.53 -12.90 2.43
CA VAL A 110 -28.99 -11.58 2.70
C VAL A 110 -27.89 -11.71 3.75
N SER A 111 -26.86 -10.91 3.65
CA SER A 111 -25.79 -10.80 4.64
C SER A 111 -25.44 -9.33 4.90
N LEU A 112 -25.06 -9.04 6.13
CA LEU A 112 -24.61 -7.73 6.57
C LEU A 112 -23.46 -7.94 7.55
N ALA A 113 -22.32 -7.33 7.30
CA ALA A 113 -21.17 -7.32 8.20
C ALA A 113 -20.72 -5.87 8.44
N TYR A 114 -20.31 -5.59 9.65
CA TYR A 114 -19.69 -4.32 10.05
C TYR A 114 -18.59 -4.62 11.07
N LYS A 115 -17.46 -3.93 10.94
CA LYS A 115 -16.39 -3.99 11.92
C LYS A 115 -15.77 -2.60 12.05
N ASN A 116 -15.50 -2.21 13.29
CA ASN A 116 -14.69 -1.06 13.64
C ASN A 116 -13.55 -1.53 14.54
N THR A 117 -12.35 -1.02 14.30
CA THR A 117 -11.13 -1.34 15.05
C THR A 117 -10.36 -0.06 15.28
N SER A 118 -9.91 0.17 16.50
CA SER A 118 -9.00 1.27 16.86
C SER A 118 -7.91 0.70 17.77
N LEU A 119 -6.67 0.82 17.36
CA LEU A 119 -5.47 0.33 18.03
C LEU A 119 -4.51 1.50 18.18
N GLY A 120 -3.99 1.73 19.38
CA GLY A 120 -2.89 2.65 19.62
C GLY A 120 -1.52 2.01 19.31
N ASP A 121 -0.47 2.71 19.63
CA ASP A 121 0.89 2.24 19.46
C ASP A 121 1.19 1.00 20.28
N PHE A 122 2.00 0.09 19.73
CA PHE A 122 2.37 -1.16 20.39
C PHE A 122 3.35 -0.93 21.53
N ASP A 123 3.00 -1.38 22.73
CA ASP A 123 3.94 -1.48 23.84
C ASP A 123 5.06 -2.48 23.51
N VAL A 124 6.30 -2.08 23.67
CA VAL A 124 7.48 -2.92 23.47
C VAL A 124 8.34 -2.96 24.73
N PRO A 125 9.06 -4.06 24.99
CA PRO A 125 9.99 -4.12 26.10
C PRO A 125 11.11 -3.09 25.95
N ASN A 126 11.58 -2.53 27.07
CA ASN A 126 12.74 -1.63 27.07
C ASN A 126 13.94 -2.28 26.38
N GLY A 127 14.62 -1.55 25.50
CA GLY A 127 15.74 -2.04 24.70
C GLY A 127 15.33 -2.90 23.50
N ALA A 128 14.04 -2.94 23.13
CA ALA A 128 13.57 -3.63 21.93
C ALA A 128 13.78 -2.80 20.65
N ILE A 129 13.84 -1.47 20.78
CA ILE A 129 14.14 -0.55 19.69
C ILE A 129 15.63 -0.25 19.78
N MET A 130 16.37 -0.51 18.70
CA MET A 130 17.79 -0.18 18.61
C MET A 130 17.90 1.09 17.74
N HIS A 131 18.34 2.20 18.35
CA HIS A 131 18.79 3.35 17.60
C HIS A 131 20.14 2.99 16.97
N LYS A 132 20.31 3.27 15.70
CA LYS A 132 21.60 3.14 15.05
C LYS A 132 22.40 4.38 15.42
N GLU A 133 23.33 4.24 16.35
CA GLU A 133 24.29 5.31 16.60
C GLU A 133 25.04 5.58 15.29
N GLU A 134 24.95 6.79 14.77
CA GLU A 134 25.84 7.26 13.73
C GLU A 134 27.20 7.45 14.40
N GLU A 135 28.18 6.61 14.06
CA GLU A 135 29.55 6.77 14.48
C GLU A 135 30.08 8.10 13.85
N HIS A 136 30.00 9.19 14.60
CA HIS A 136 30.76 10.38 14.26
C HIS A 136 32.23 10.04 14.42
N HIS A 137 32.90 9.77 13.31
CA HIS A 137 34.36 9.71 13.25
C HIS A 137 34.91 11.13 13.36
N ASP A 138 35.06 11.61 14.57
CA ASP A 138 35.90 12.77 14.83
C ASP A 138 37.34 12.29 14.75
N GLU A 139 37.98 12.43 13.58
CA GLU A 139 39.41 12.41 13.40
C GLU A 139 39.98 13.80 13.74
N ASP A 140 40.08 14.14 15.03
CA ASP A 140 40.95 15.19 15.47
C ASP A 140 41.54 14.84 16.83
N GLU A 141 42.86 14.58 16.81
CA GLU A 141 43.73 14.39 17.96
C GLU A 141 43.85 15.71 18.74
N ASP A 142 43.92 15.56 20.08
CA ASP A 142 44.34 16.52 21.08
C ASP A 142 43.28 17.46 21.67
N HIS A 143 42.56 16.99 22.69
CA HIS A 143 42.22 17.86 23.83
C HIS A 143 42.10 17.11 25.14
N ASP A 144 42.81 17.66 26.14
CA ASP A 144 42.96 17.25 27.53
C ASP A 144 41.62 17.13 28.28
N ASP A 145 41.53 16.02 29.05
CA ASP A 145 40.81 15.82 30.32
C ASP A 145 39.66 16.80 30.68
N HIS A 146 38.46 16.53 30.18
CA HIS A 146 37.24 16.83 30.89
C HIS A 146 36.36 15.56 30.93
N GLU A 147 36.34 14.88 32.08
CA GLU A 147 35.34 13.88 32.43
C GLU A 147 34.02 14.62 32.64
N GLU A 148 33.27 14.90 31.57
CA GLU A 148 31.86 15.20 31.63
C GLU A 148 31.12 13.89 31.42
N GLU A 149 30.42 13.44 32.48
CA GLU A 149 29.48 12.33 32.43
C GLU A 149 28.35 12.74 31.47
N HIS A 150 28.47 12.39 30.17
CA HIS A 150 27.33 12.41 29.27
C HIS A 150 26.35 11.36 29.81
N GLU A 151 25.32 11.81 30.51
CA GLU A 151 24.15 11.00 30.79
C GLU A 151 23.55 10.65 29.44
N GLU A 152 23.82 9.44 28.98
CA GLU A 152 23.15 8.84 27.81
C GLU A 152 21.63 8.85 28.08
N HIS A 153 20.93 9.85 27.58
CA HIS A 153 19.49 9.85 27.52
C HIS A 153 19.05 8.87 26.42
N GLU A 154 19.21 7.56 26.71
CA GLU A 154 18.49 6.54 25.95
C GLU A 154 16.99 6.70 26.28
N GLU A 155 16.30 7.55 25.60
CA GLU A 155 14.85 7.57 25.62
C GLU A 155 14.33 6.35 24.86
N ASN A 156 14.21 5.24 25.58
CA ASN A 156 13.49 4.08 25.10
C ASN A 156 12.02 4.27 25.52
N PRO A 157 11.14 4.75 24.65
CA PRO A 157 9.79 5.16 25.02
C PRO A 157 8.93 4.02 25.54
N GLY A 158 9.35 2.75 25.37
CA GLY A 158 8.59 1.58 25.79
C GLY A 158 7.42 1.25 24.86
N PHE A 159 7.27 1.96 23.76
CA PHE A 159 6.30 1.68 22.70
C PHE A 159 6.94 1.90 21.33
N LEU A 160 6.32 1.33 20.29
CA LEU A 160 6.72 1.51 18.91
C LEU A 160 5.90 2.66 18.32
N ALA A 161 6.51 3.82 18.18
CA ALA A 161 5.86 5.00 17.61
C ALA A 161 5.36 4.73 16.18
N ASN A 162 4.26 5.39 15.80
CA ASN A 162 3.62 5.23 14.49
C ASN A 162 3.19 3.78 14.17
N SER A 163 2.78 3.03 15.16
CA SER A 163 2.25 1.67 14.96
C SER A 163 0.74 1.58 15.20
N ASP A 164 0.08 2.70 15.38
CA ASP A 164 -1.36 2.85 15.52
C ASP A 164 -2.10 2.42 14.24
N PHE A 165 -3.35 1.97 14.43
CA PHE A 165 -4.19 1.49 13.33
C PHE A 165 -5.67 1.74 13.64
N GLU A 166 -6.37 2.34 12.69
CA GLU A 166 -7.82 2.46 12.71
C GLU A 166 -8.41 1.87 11.43
N SER A 167 -9.55 1.19 11.56
CA SER A 167 -10.26 0.69 10.38
C SER A 167 -11.75 0.55 10.64
N GLU A 168 -12.54 0.97 9.67
CA GLU A 168 -13.98 0.72 9.58
C GLU A 168 -14.28 -0.06 8.31
N SER A 169 -15.06 -1.14 8.42
CA SER A 169 -15.47 -1.91 7.27
C SER A 169 -16.96 -2.22 7.31
N PHE A 170 -17.57 -2.18 6.14
CA PHE A 170 -18.95 -2.51 5.91
C PHE A 170 -19.07 -3.45 4.71
N LYS A 171 -19.90 -4.51 4.85
CA LYS A 171 -20.26 -5.39 3.74
C LYS A 171 -21.75 -5.69 3.74
N PHE A 172 -22.35 -5.62 2.57
CA PHE A 172 -23.70 -6.07 2.32
C PHE A 172 -23.72 -7.05 1.14
N GLY A 173 -24.49 -8.12 1.26
CA GLY A 173 -24.65 -9.07 0.16
C GLY A 173 -26.06 -9.62 0.07
N ALA A 174 -26.44 -9.96 -1.16
CA ALA A 174 -27.72 -10.63 -1.44
C ALA A 174 -27.52 -11.67 -2.55
N SER A 175 -28.14 -12.83 -2.41
CA SER A 175 -28.10 -13.88 -3.44
C SER A 175 -29.41 -14.69 -3.50
N THR A 176 -29.58 -15.34 -4.64
CA THR A 176 -30.61 -16.38 -4.83
C THR A 176 -29.92 -17.68 -5.26
N THR A 177 -30.46 -18.80 -4.77
CA THR A 177 -29.86 -20.13 -4.97
C THR A 177 -30.90 -21.12 -5.45
N GLY A 178 -30.45 -22.21 -6.02
CA GLY A 178 -31.29 -23.30 -6.47
C GLY A 178 -30.48 -24.43 -7.11
N ASP A 179 -31.17 -25.46 -7.63
CA ASP A 179 -30.53 -26.58 -8.33
C ASP A 179 -29.74 -26.11 -9.57
N TRP A 180 -30.10 -24.96 -10.13
CA TRP A 180 -29.44 -24.33 -11.27
C TRP A 180 -28.10 -23.67 -10.91
N GLY A 181 -27.85 -23.43 -9.62
CA GLY A 181 -26.66 -22.72 -9.09
C GLY A 181 -27.05 -21.55 -8.20
N TYR A 182 -26.34 -20.43 -8.33
CA TYR A 182 -26.61 -19.19 -7.59
C TYR A 182 -26.30 -17.95 -8.43
N LEU A 183 -26.89 -16.83 -8.01
CA LEU A 183 -26.57 -15.48 -8.50
C LEU A 183 -26.68 -14.52 -7.32
N GLY A 184 -25.70 -13.66 -7.17
CA GLY A 184 -25.70 -12.67 -6.09
C GLY A 184 -24.87 -11.43 -6.41
N VAL A 185 -25.09 -10.44 -5.55
CA VAL A 185 -24.38 -9.15 -5.57
C VAL A 185 -23.87 -8.82 -4.18
N SER A 186 -22.77 -8.09 -4.09
CA SER A 186 -22.30 -7.50 -2.82
C SER A 186 -21.71 -6.12 -3.00
N LEU A 187 -21.77 -5.35 -1.92
CA LEU A 187 -21.12 -4.06 -1.74
C LEU A 187 -20.19 -4.18 -0.55
N ALA A 188 -19.00 -3.67 -0.65
CA ALA A 188 -18.04 -3.57 0.45
C ALA A 188 -17.40 -2.20 0.46
N SER A 189 -17.16 -1.66 1.65
CA SER A 189 -16.39 -0.43 1.88
C SER A 189 -15.42 -0.70 3.02
N ILE A 190 -14.19 -0.21 2.86
CA ILE A 190 -13.13 -0.25 3.88
C ILE A 190 -12.50 1.13 3.92
N GLU A 191 -12.51 1.73 5.10
CA GLU A 191 -11.74 2.92 5.42
C GLU A 191 -10.70 2.53 6.47
N SER A 192 -9.45 2.92 6.30
CA SER A 192 -8.42 2.67 7.30
C SER A 192 -7.37 3.76 7.35
N MET A 193 -6.79 3.95 8.54
CA MET A 193 -5.65 4.80 8.79
C MET A 193 -4.62 4.00 9.58
N TYR A 194 -3.35 4.10 9.23
CA TYR A 194 -2.27 3.51 10.02
C TYR A 194 -0.99 4.32 9.92
N GLY A 195 -0.22 4.31 11.01
CA GLY A 195 1.11 4.89 11.06
C GLY A 195 2.16 3.98 10.41
N ILE A 196 3.24 4.56 9.92
CA ILE A 196 4.40 3.86 9.34
C ILE A 196 5.57 4.00 10.32
N PRO A 197 5.92 2.95 11.09
CA PRO A 197 7.08 2.98 11.97
C PRO A 197 8.39 3.08 11.19
N TYR A 198 9.40 3.75 11.75
CA TYR A 198 10.78 3.83 11.23
C TYR A 198 10.99 4.59 9.91
N HIS A 199 10.10 5.45 9.49
CA HIS A 199 10.28 6.21 8.24
C HIS A 199 10.91 7.61 8.45
N GLY A 200 11.40 7.97 9.60
CA GLY A 200 11.93 9.29 9.92
C GLY A 200 13.45 9.49 9.76
N GLU A 201 14.23 8.45 9.46
CA GLU A 201 15.71 8.53 9.56
C GLU A 201 16.43 8.19 8.25
N GLY A 202 16.19 8.90 7.14
CA GLY A 202 16.84 8.48 5.90
C GLY A 202 17.13 9.50 4.80
N HIS A 203 16.70 10.72 4.90
CA HIS A 203 16.88 11.71 3.82
C HIS A 203 17.90 12.82 4.11
N GLY A 204 18.89 12.58 4.94
CA GLY A 204 20.01 13.50 5.17
C GLY A 204 21.32 13.02 4.55
N GLY A 205 21.46 13.02 3.22
CA GLY A 205 22.69 12.52 2.61
C GLY A 205 22.99 13.02 1.20
N HIS A 206 22.77 14.29 0.89
CA HIS A 206 23.48 14.93 -0.21
C HIS A 206 24.65 15.76 0.37
N GLY A 207 25.78 15.10 0.52
CA GLY A 207 27.05 15.76 0.79
C GLY A 207 27.48 16.53 -0.45
N ASP A 208 27.27 17.84 -0.46
CA ASP A 208 27.96 18.75 -1.36
C ASP A 208 29.38 18.96 -0.86
N GLU A 209 30.35 18.31 -1.53
CA GLU A 209 31.76 18.66 -1.43
C GLU A 209 31.98 20.07 -2.03
N HIS A 210 31.87 21.11 -1.23
CA HIS A 210 32.46 22.40 -1.54
C HIS A 210 33.44 22.75 -0.44
N GLY A 211 34.73 22.43 -0.73
CA GLY A 211 35.82 23.06 -0.04
C GLY A 211 35.94 24.49 -0.54
N ASP A 212 35.94 25.46 0.38
CA ASP A 212 36.68 26.68 0.24
C ASP A 212 37.00 27.32 1.62
N GLU A 213 38.28 27.54 1.82
CA GLU A 213 38.88 28.18 2.97
C GLU A 213 38.41 29.64 3.11
N HIS A 214 37.77 30.01 4.21
CA HIS A 214 37.90 31.34 4.79
C HIS A 214 37.63 31.28 6.30
N GLY A 215 38.72 31.48 7.08
CA GLY A 215 38.59 31.79 8.49
C GLY A 215 38.01 33.18 8.67
N ASP A 216 37.20 33.36 9.70
CA ASP A 216 37.27 34.46 10.65
C ASP A 216 36.27 34.26 11.81
N GLU A 217 36.74 34.61 12.98
CA GLU A 217 36.13 34.52 14.30
C GLU A 217 34.75 35.21 14.39
N HIS A 218 33.74 34.51 14.92
CA HIS A 218 32.72 35.16 15.75
C HIS A 218 31.94 34.13 16.61
N GLY A 219 32.00 34.34 17.85
CA GLY A 219 31.09 34.41 18.99
C GLY A 219 30.01 33.28 19.10
N ASP A 220 30.14 32.54 20.21
CA ASP A 220 29.19 31.62 20.81
C ASP A 220 27.78 32.23 20.94
N GLU A 221 26.81 31.67 20.22
CA GLU A 221 25.43 31.56 20.68
C GLU A 221 24.98 30.12 20.41
N GLU A 222 24.92 29.33 21.47
CA GLU A 222 24.33 28.01 21.48
C GLU A 222 22.80 28.16 21.22
N GLU A 223 22.39 28.20 19.95
CA GLU A 223 21.01 27.92 19.58
C GLU A 223 20.86 26.41 19.57
N GLY A 224 20.04 25.92 20.51
CA GLY A 224 19.72 24.51 20.62
C GLY A 224 19.19 24.01 19.29
N HIS A 225 19.84 23.02 18.73
CA HIS A 225 19.26 22.18 17.70
C HIS A 225 18.15 21.41 18.37
N ASP A 226 16.90 21.90 18.19
CA ASP A 226 15.72 21.11 18.50
C ASP A 226 15.83 19.82 17.69
N GLU A 227 16.03 18.72 18.41
CA GLU A 227 16.02 17.37 17.85
C GLU A 227 14.67 17.22 17.13
N HIS A 228 14.71 17.09 15.81
CA HIS A 228 13.54 16.68 15.01
C HIS A 228 13.16 15.27 15.47
N GLU A 229 12.33 15.17 16.51
CA GLU A 229 11.63 13.93 16.82
C GLU A 229 10.88 13.55 15.55
N GLY A 230 11.21 12.38 14.99
CA GLY A 230 10.84 11.95 13.66
C GLY A 230 9.39 12.24 13.30
N GLU A 231 9.17 12.95 12.22
CA GLU A 231 7.86 13.32 11.71
C GLU A 231 6.96 12.09 11.61
N ARG A 232 5.73 12.20 12.12
CA ARG A 232 4.75 11.11 12.03
C ARG A 232 4.33 10.93 10.58
N ILE A 233 4.64 9.79 9.98
CA ILE A 233 4.13 9.37 8.69
C ILE A 233 2.92 8.47 8.91
N PHE A 234 1.83 8.75 8.25
CA PHE A 234 0.63 7.96 8.32
C PHE A 234 -0.10 7.89 6.98
N THR A 235 -0.95 6.89 6.85
CA THR A 235 -1.66 6.61 5.62
C THR A 235 -3.15 6.62 5.85
N ASN A 236 -3.90 7.04 4.83
CA ASN A 236 -5.34 6.89 4.77
C ASN A 236 -5.71 6.05 3.55
N THR A 237 -6.55 5.04 3.75
CA THR A 237 -7.07 4.19 2.68
C THR A 237 -8.58 4.30 2.62
N ASP A 238 -9.12 4.42 1.42
CA ASP A 238 -10.53 4.29 1.11
C ASP A 238 -10.70 3.30 -0.04
N SER A 239 -11.58 2.32 0.12
CA SER A 239 -11.79 1.27 -0.88
C SER A 239 -13.25 0.87 -0.95
N GLU A 240 -13.85 1.00 -2.12
CA GLU A 240 -15.21 0.54 -2.41
C GLU A 240 -15.18 -0.57 -3.46
N LYS A 241 -15.97 -1.62 -3.23
CA LYS A 241 -16.07 -2.77 -4.14
C LYS A 241 -17.52 -3.13 -4.38
N PHE A 242 -17.87 -3.31 -5.65
CA PHE A 242 -19.15 -3.86 -6.08
C PHE A 242 -18.92 -5.16 -6.82
N ASP A 243 -19.50 -6.27 -6.32
CA ASP A 243 -19.36 -7.59 -6.92
C ASP A 243 -20.68 -8.11 -7.48
N ILE A 244 -20.61 -8.77 -8.62
CA ILE A 244 -21.62 -9.69 -9.13
C ILE A 244 -20.95 -11.05 -9.27
N ARG A 245 -21.50 -12.09 -8.64
CA ARG A 245 -20.98 -13.46 -8.77
C ARG A 245 -22.11 -14.44 -8.97
N GLY A 246 -21.84 -15.45 -9.76
CA GLY A 246 -22.82 -16.50 -9.98
C GLY A 246 -22.23 -17.78 -10.53
N SER A 247 -23.02 -18.80 -10.50
CA SER A 247 -22.67 -20.12 -10.99
C SER A 247 -23.90 -20.78 -11.59
N PHE A 248 -23.74 -21.35 -12.77
CA PHE A 248 -24.75 -22.13 -13.42
C PHE A 248 -24.32 -23.60 -13.56
N ASN A 249 -25.09 -24.51 -12.96
CA ASN A 249 -25.01 -25.95 -13.19
C ASN A 249 -25.70 -26.30 -14.52
N LEU A 250 -24.98 -26.97 -15.38
CA LEU A 250 -25.45 -27.32 -16.70
C LEU A 250 -25.60 -28.85 -16.84
N ASP A 251 -26.73 -29.31 -17.33
CA ASP A 251 -26.96 -30.74 -17.64
C ASP A 251 -26.28 -31.18 -18.96
N GLY A 252 -25.41 -30.33 -19.51
CA GLY A 252 -24.71 -30.57 -20.76
C GLY A 252 -23.68 -31.70 -20.68
N ASN A 253 -23.45 -32.36 -21.79
CA ASN A 253 -22.45 -33.42 -21.86
C ASN A 253 -21.01 -32.88 -21.87
N LEU A 254 -20.80 -31.64 -22.31
CA LEU A 254 -19.49 -31.04 -22.48
C LEU A 254 -19.15 -30.08 -21.32
N VAL A 255 -19.96 -29.04 -21.10
CA VAL A 255 -19.79 -28.10 -20.01
C VAL A 255 -20.70 -28.51 -18.86
N LYS A 256 -20.15 -28.67 -17.66
CA LYS A 256 -20.86 -29.08 -16.45
C LYS A 256 -21.28 -27.89 -15.60
N LYS A 257 -20.46 -26.86 -15.58
CA LYS A 257 -20.62 -25.69 -14.73
C LYS A 257 -20.00 -24.48 -15.39
N VAL A 258 -20.61 -23.32 -15.18
CA VAL A 258 -20.02 -22.02 -15.51
C VAL A 258 -20.09 -21.16 -14.27
N ASP A 259 -18.92 -20.79 -13.74
CA ASP A 259 -18.77 -19.77 -12.71
C ASP A 259 -18.43 -18.44 -13.40
N PHE A 260 -19.08 -17.35 -13.02
CA PHE A 260 -18.82 -16.03 -13.56
C PHE A 260 -18.77 -14.98 -12.45
N PHE A 261 -18.04 -13.91 -12.71
CA PHE A 261 -17.87 -12.81 -11.78
C PHE A 261 -17.66 -11.50 -12.52
N MET A 262 -17.97 -10.42 -11.83
CA MET A 262 -17.65 -9.05 -12.19
C MET A 262 -17.35 -8.30 -10.89
N ARG A 263 -16.32 -7.50 -10.87
CA ARG A 263 -15.98 -6.57 -9.78
C ARG A 263 -15.72 -5.21 -10.37
N ASP A 264 -16.24 -4.19 -9.74
CA ASP A 264 -15.88 -2.80 -9.86
C ASP A 264 -15.21 -2.37 -8.57
N THR A 265 -14.06 -1.75 -8.64
CA THR A 265 -13.25 -1.33 -7.50
C THR A 265 -12.86 0.13 -7.67
N ASP A 266 -13.09 0.93 -6.66
CA ASP A 266 -12.57 2.27 -6.46
C ASP A 266 -11.67 2.23 -5.23
N TYR A 267 -10.39 2.57 -5.40
CA TYR A 267 -9.38 2.49 -4.35
C TYR A 267 -8.53 3.76 -4.33
N SER A 268 -8.38 4.34 -3.16
CA SER A 268 -7.43 5.42 -2.92
C SER A 268 -6.62 5.17 -1.65
N PHE A 269 -5.36 5.55 -1.72
CA PHE A 269 -4.40 5.45 -0.62
C PHE A 269 -3.58 6.72 -0.60
N THR A 270 -3.58 7.44 0.53
CA THR A 270 -2.81 8.67 0.70
C THR A 270 -1.81 8.49 1.81
N GLU A 271 -0.54 8.71 1.51
CA GLU A 271 0.55 8.81 2.46
C GLU A 271 0.84 10.28 2.72
N GLN A 272 1.04 10.64 3.99
CA GLN A 272 1.26 12.02 4.39
C GLN A 272 2.05 12.11 5.69
N HIS A 273 2.81 13.21 5.79
CA HIS A 273 3.51 13.61 7.00
C HIS A 273 2.57 14.45 7.88
N ALA A 274 2.65 14.28 9.20
CA ALA A 274 1.96 15.18 10.11
C ALA A 274 2.73 16.50 10.13
N GLU A 275 2.11 17.57 9.66
CA GLU A 275 2.65 18.90 9.86
C GLU A 275 2.62 19.21 11.38
N GLU A 276 3.78 19.53 11.95
CA GLU A 276 3.81 20.12 13.27
C GLU A 276 3.07 21.46 13.20
N ALA A 277 2.02 21.60 14.01
CA ALA A 277 1.35 22.87 14.14
C ALA A 277 2.30 23.86 14.84
N HIS A 278 3.07 24.61 14.05
CA HIS A 278 3.74 25.79 14.56
C HIS A 278 2.65 26.76 15.05
N GLU A 279 2.44 26.81 16.36
CA GLU A 279 1.69 27.90 16.98
C GLU A 279 2.52 29.17 16.73
N GLU A 280 2.14 29.94 15.70
CA GLU A 280 2.67 31.27 15.48
C GLU A 280 2.22 32.14 16.67
N GLU A 281 3.02 32.22 17.74
CA GLU A 281 2.92 33.27 18.71
C GLU A 281 3.33 34.57 18.02
N HIS A 282 2.36 35.29 17.50
CA HIS A 282 2.54 36.67 17.06
C HIS A 282 2.96 37.54 18.26
N HIS A 283 4.25 37.77 18.39
CA HIS A 283 4.74 38.90 19.18
C HIS A 283 4.54 40.17 18.36
N ASP A 284 3.43 40.86 18.67
CA ASP A 284 3.26 42.26 18.28
C ASP A 284 4.25 43.11 19.10
N GLU A 285 5.40 43.42 18.53
CA GLU A 285 6.20 44.58 18.97
C GLU A 285 6.58 45.43 17.74
N ASP A 286 5.91 46.60 17.71
CA ASP A 286 6.17 47.69 16.79
C ASP A 286 7.64 48.16 16.93
N GLU A 287 8.47 48.01 15.91
CA GLU A 287 9.60 48.91 15.66
C GLU A 287 9.96 48.94 14.17
N ASP A 288 9.91 50.19 13.63
CA ASP A 288 10.30 50.58 12.29
C ASP A 288 11.77 50.27 12.00
N HIS A 289 12.03 49.41 11.02
CA HIS A 289 13.29 49.41 10.27
C HIS A 289 13.06 49.20 8.79
N ASP A 290 13.18 50.31 8.02
CA ASP A 290 13.49 50.31 6.61
C ASP A 290 14.92 49.70 6.44
N GLU A 291 15.02 48.63 5.64
CA GLU A 291 16.16 48.46 4.71
C GLU A 291 15.96 47.12 3.95
N ASP A 292 16.12 47.25 2.65
CA ASP A 292 16.06 46.20 1.62
C ASP A 292 17.10 45.09 1.90
N GLU A 293 16.68 43.89 2.24
CA GLU A 293 17.50 42.69 2.10
C GLU A 293 16.67 41.57 1.46
N ASP A 294 17.16 41.14 0.29
CA ASP A 294 16.68 39.97 -0.43
C ASP A 294 16.77 38.75 0.49
N HIS A 295 15.68 38.38 1.16
CA HIS A 295 15.54 37.10 1.81
C HIS A 295 15.30 36.06 0.72
N ASP A 296 16.33 35.30 0.37
CA ASP A 296 16.18 34.02 -0.27
C ASP A 296 15.24 33.19 0.61
N GLU A 297 13.99 33.08 0.18
CA GLU A 297 13.00 32.18 0.79
C GLU A 297 13.56 30.76 0.68
N HIS A 298 14.17 30.26 1.72
CA HIS A 298 14.37 28.83 1.90
C HIS A 298 12.96 28.22 2.01
N GLU A 299 12.38 27.89 0.84
CA GLU A 299 11.24 26.99 0.80
C GLU A 299 11.68 25.68 1.45
N GLY A 300 11.40 25.52 2.73
CA GLY A 300 11.45 24.22 3.38
C GLY A 300 10.59 23.30 2.53
N HIS A 301 11.17 22.27 1.94
CA HIS A 301 10.47 21.25 1.20
C HIS A 301 9.61 20.47 2.18
N SER A 302 8.42 20.97 2.51
CA SER A 302 7.41 20.14 3.15
C SER A 302 6.98 19.14 2.09
N GLU A 303 7.31 17.89 2.29
CA GLU A 303 6.85 16.79 1.44
C GLU A 303 5.32 16.69 1.59
N GLY A 304 4.60 17.24 0.62
CA GLY A 304 3.15 17.20 0.60
C GLY A 304 2.62 15.77 0.45
N PRO A 305 1.33 15.52 0.70
CA PRO A 305 0.74 14.19 0.62
C PRO A 305 0.90 13.58 -0.77
N THR A 306 1.12 12.26 -0.81
CA THR A 306 1.13 11.48 -2.05
C THR A 306 -0.05 10.52 -2.07
N THR A 307 -0.90 10.64 -3.10
CA THR A 307 -2.11 9.83 -3.27
C THR A 307 -1.97 8.86 -4.44
N PHE A 308 -2.20 7.59 -4.16
CA PHE A 308 -2.29 6.50 -5.13
C PHE A 308 -3.76 6.18 -5.37
N THR A 309 -4.18 6.08 -6.62
CA THR A 309 -5.52 5.62 -6.99
C THR A 309 -5.48 4.40 -7.89
N ASN A 310 -6.48 3.54 -7.77
CA ASN A 310 -6.67 2.39 -8.64
C ASN A 310 -8.16 2.16 -8.87
N ASP A 311 -8.66 2.56 -10.04
CA ASP A 311 -10.02 2.32 -10.48
C ASP A 311 -10.01 1.14 -11.44
N ALA A 312 -10.74 0.07 -11.11
CA ALA A 312 -10.65 -1.13 -11.91
C ALA A 312 -11.99 -1.85 -12.07
N MET A 313 -12.26 -2.29 -13.29
CA MET A 313 -13.31 -3.23 -13.59
C MET A 313 -12.72 -4.57 -14.03
N GLU A 314 -13.09 -5.65 -13.35
CA GLU A 314 -12.71 -7.01 -13.68
C GLU A 314 -13.96 -7.86 -13.94
N ALA A 315 -13.97 -8.63 -15.03
CA ALA A 315 -15.05 -9.55 -15.33
C ALA A 315 -14.52 -10.84 -15.96
N GLY A 316 -15.07 -11.99 -15.54
CA GLY A 316 -14.59 -13.25 -16.06
C GLY A 316 -15.54 -14.41 -15.90
N ALA A 317 -15.16 -15.54 -16.50
CA ALA A 317 -15.89 -16.79 -16.37
C ALA A 317 -14.94 -17.98 -16.39
N ILE A 318 -15.28 -19.00 -15.60
CA ILE A 318 -14.61 -20.30 -15.56
C ILE A 318 -15.60 -21.38 -16.00
N PHE A 319 -15.25 -22.07 -17.06
CA PHE A 319 -16.02 -23.18 -17.62
C PHE A 319 -15.45 -24.51 -17.14
N ASP A 320 -16.26 -25.33 -16.52
CA ASP A 320 -15.88 -26.66 -16.04
C ASP A 320 -16.29 -27.73 -17.03
N PHE A 321 -15.29 -28.41 -17.60
CA PHE A 321 -15.43 -29.55 -18.53
C PHE A 321 -15.06 -30.87 -17.85
N SER A 322 -14.96 -30.90 -16.53
CA SER A 322 -14.51 -32.07 -15.77
C SER A 322 -15.42 -33.27 -15.95
N ASN A 323 -14.83 -34.42 -15.86
CA ASN A 323 -15.52 -35.71 -15.84
C ASN A 323 -14.96 -36.59 -14.71
N SER A 324 -15.40 -37.84 -14.60
CA SER A 324 -14.97 -38.75 -13.52
C SER A 324 -13.46 -39.10 -13.53
N ILE A 325 -12.74 -38.81 -14.61
CA ILE A 325 -11.35 -39.23 -14.79
C ILE A 325 -10.39 -38.00 -14.79
N VAL A 326 -10.84 -36.88 -15.34
CA VAL A 326 -10.01 -35.68 -15.56
C VAL A 326 -10.78 -34.47 -15.13
N SER A 327 -10.15 -33.61 -14.32
CA SER A 327 -10.61 -32.25 -14.05
C SER A 327 -10.06 -31.32 -15.13
N GLN A 328 -10.95 -30.59 -15.80
CA GLN A 328 -10.56 -29.65 -16.86
C GLN A 328 -11.35 -28.36 -16.71
N LYS A 329 -10.63 -27.24 -16.71
CA LYS A 329 -11.24 -25.92 -16.61
C LYS A 329 -10.64 -24.98 -17.64
N PHE A 330 -11.47 -24.10 -18.19
CA PHE A 330 -11.07 -23.01 -19.04
C PHE A 330 -11.57 -21.70 -18.43
N ALA A 331 -10.70 -20.73 -18.34
CA ALA A 331 -10.99 -19.40 -17.83
C ALA A 331 -10.83 -18.36 -18.92
N ILE A 332 -11.71 -17.36 -18.90
CA ILE A 332 -11.57 -16.10 -19.62
C ILE A 332 -11.73 -14.98 -18.60
N ASN A 333 -10.84 -13.98 -18.68
CA ASN A 333 -10.89 -12.82 -17.80
C ASN A 333 -10.59 -11.56 -18.58
N PHE A 334 -11.29 -10.48 -18.28
CA PHE A 334 -11.07 -9.14 -18.78
C PHE A 334 -10.85 -8.20 -17.60
N VAL A 335 -9.87 -7.31 -17.72
CA VAL A 335 -9.57 -6.26 -16.75
C VAL A 335 -9.38 -4.95 -17.50
N ASN A 336 -10.00 -3.89 -17.00
CA ASN A 336 -9.71 -2.51 -17.33
C ASN A 336 -9.33 -1.82 -16.02
N GLU A 337 -8.18 -1.17 -15.97
CA GLU A 337 -7.57 -0.64 -14.76
C GLU A 337 -6.91 0.71 -15.05
N ASP A 338 -7.29 1.73 -14.30
CA ASP A 338 -6.71 3.06 -14.34
C ASP A 338 -5.99 3.32 -13.01
N THR A 339 -4.70 3.65 -13.08
CA THR A 339 -3.87 3.92 -11.91
C THR A 339 -3.23 5.29 -11.99
N SER A 340 -3.12 5.98 -10.85
CA SER A 340 -2.38 7.23 -10.76
C SER A 340 -1.62 7.35 -9.44
N VAL A 341 -0.53 8.13 -9.47
CA VAL A 341 0.21 8.58 -8.30
C VAL A 341 0.36 10.09 -8.42
N ILE A 342 -0.20 10.82 -7.48
CA ILE A 342 -0.23 12.30 -7.49
C ILE A 342 0.25 12.80 -6.14
N GLY A 343 1.21 13.69 -6.11
CA GLY A 343 1.76 14.27 -4.90
C GLY A 343 3.26 14.51 -5.01
N ALA A 344 3.88 14.83 -3.87
CA ALA A 344 5.31 15.19 -3.81
C ALA A 344 6.23 14.03 -4.23
N GLU A 345 5.87 12.79 -3.87
CA GLU A 345 6.65 11.59 -4.19
C GLU A 345 6.12 10.83 -5.42
N ALA A 346 5.41 11.51 -6.32
CA ALA A 346 4.86 10.88 -7.51
C ALA A 346 5.98 10.40 -8.45
N PHE A 347 6.14 9.08 -8.57
CA PHE A 347 7.17 8.41 -9.39
C PHE A 347 6.65 7.92 -10.73
N MET A 348 5.34 8.03 -11.01
CA MET A 348 4.73 7.61 -12.27
C MET A 348 3.62 8.56 -12.70
N THR A 349 3.41 8.69 -14.00
CA THR A 349 2.24 9.36 -14.56
C THR A 349 1.02 8.45 -14.54
N PRO A 350 -0.21 9.02 -14.61
CA PRO A 350 -1.41 8.22 -14.78
C PRO A 350 -1.26 7.22 -15.93
N ALA A 351 -1.68 5.99 -15.68
CA ALA A 351 -1.56 4.88 -16.61
C ALA A 351 -2.86 4.08 -16.66
N SER A 352 -3.23 3.60 -17.84
CA SER A 352 -4.34 2.68 -18.03
C SER A 352 -3.85 1.32 -18.55
N ARG A 353 -4.60 0.27 -18.21
CA ARG A 353 -4.30 -1.09 -18.60
C ARG A 353 -5.56 -1.84 -18.98
N ASP A 354 -5.56 -2.37 -20.20
CA ASP A 354 -6.53 -3.36 -20.66
C ASP A 354 -5.89 -4.74 -20.71
N GLU A 355 -6.53 -5.73 -20.09
CA GLU A 355 -6.05 -7.12 -20.11
C GLU A 355 -7.17 -8.07 -20.53
N LEU A 356 -6.90 -8.92 -21.53
CA LEU A 356 -7.73 -10.06 -21.88
C LEU A 356 -6.95 -11.34 -21.74
N THR A 357 -7.45 -12.24 -20.93
CA THR A 357 -6.75 -13.47 -20.53
C THR A 357 -7.54 -14.73 -20.90
N PHE A 358 -6.78 -15.75 -21.28
CA PHE A 358 -7.28 -17.12 -21.46
C PHE A 358 -6.44 -18.08 -20.61
N GLY A 359 -7.09 -18.84 -19.73
CA GLY A 359 -6.46 -19.83 -18.87
C GLY A 359 -7.01 -21.23 -19.15
N TYR A 360 -6.16 -22.23 -19.15
CA TYR A 360 -6.58 -23.63 -19.18
C TYR A 360 -5.85 -24.43 -18.12
N TYR A 361 -6.60 -25.27 -17.43
CA TYR A 361 -6.09 -26.17 -16.39
C TYR A 361 -6.62 -27.58 -16.60
N LEU A 362 -5.73 -28.55 -16.40
CA LEU A 362 -6.03 -29.97 -16.42
C LEU A 362 -5.39 -30.64 -15.22
N SER A 363 -6.15 -31.50 -14.52
CA SER A 363 -5.66 -32.33 -13.44
C SER A 363 -6.15 -33.77 -13.63
N ARG A 364 -5.26 -34.72 -13.44
CA ARG A 364 -5.58 -36.15 -13.49
C ARG A 364 -4.76 -36.91 -12.47
N SER A 365 -5.45 -37.70 -11.64
CA SER A 365 -4.82 -38.65 -10.72
C SER A 365 -4.62 -40.01 -11.40
N PHE A 366 -3.45 -40.56 -11.19
CA PHE A 366 -3.07 -41.93 -11.56
C PHE A 366 -2.73 -42.69 -10.27
N ASP A 367 -2.67 -44.01 -10.34
CA ASP A 367 -2.38 -44.84 -9.15
C ASP A 367 -1.09 -44.50 -8.42
N SER A 368 -0.07 -43.93 -9.13
CA SER A 368 1.26 -43.69 -8.62
C SER A 368 1.66 -42.21 -8.59
N PHE A 369 0.93 -41.33 -9.23
CA PHE A 369 1.23 -39.91 -9.30
C PHE A 369 0.00 -39.09 -9.75
N ASP A 370 0.01 -37.81 -9.44
CA ASP A 370 -0.93 -36.82 -9.94
C ASP A 370 -0.26 -35.97 -11.02
N LEU A 371 -0.98 -35.66 -12.08
CA LEU A 371 -0.55 -34.79 -13.15
C LEU A 371 -1.40 -33.52 -13.15
N ASP A 372 -0.75 -32.38 -12.92
CA ASP A 372 -1.34 -31.06 -13.05
C ASP A 372 -0.67 -30.32 -14.20
N PHE A 373 -1.46 -29.76 -15.09
CA PHE A 373 -1.01 -28.96 -16.21
C PHE A 373 -1.83 -27.67 -16.28
N GLY A 374 -1.17 -26.55 -16.52
CA GLY A 374 -1.79 -25.25 -16.72
C GLY A 374 -1.08 -24.48 -17.79
N VAL A 375 -1.86 -23.71 -18.55
CA VAL A 375 -1.36 -22.71 -19.49
C VAL A 375 -2.22 -21.48 -19.40
N ARG A 376 -1.58 -20.31 -19.51
CA ARG A 376 -2.23 -19.01 -19.53
C ARG A 376 -1.67 -18.17 -20.67
N TYR A 377 -2.52 -17.40 -21.31
CA TYR A 377 -2.16 -16.44 -22.33
C TYR A 377 -2.85 -15.11 -22.02
N ASP A 378 -2.04 -14.05 -21.85
CA ASP A 378 -2.50 -12.72 -21.55
C ASP A 378 -2.21 -11.81 -22.75
N MET A 379 -3.19 -11.01 -23.14
CA MET A 379 -3.06 -9.88 -24.03
C MET A 379 -3.22 -8.62 -23.18
N ILE A 380 -2.15 -7.84 -23.10
CA ILE A 380 -2.10 -6.67 -22.23
C ILE A 380 -1.75 -5.46 -23.10
N ASP A 381 -2.56 -4.42 -23.00
CA ASP A 381 -2.31 -3.11 -23.53
C ASP A 381 -2.15 -2.12 -22.38
N ASN A 382 -1.04 -1.39 -22.34
CA ASN A 382 -0.77 -0.41 -21.31
C ASN A 382 -0.57 0.94 -22.00
N GLU A 383 -1.29 1.95 -21.57
CA GLU A 383 -1.15 3.33 -22.00
C GLU A 383 -0.67 4.19 -20.82
N GLY A 384 0.32 5.03 -21.05
CA GLY A 384 0.86 5.96 -20.07
C GLY A 384 1.81 6.92 -20.71
N SER A 385 2.12 8.03 -20.05
CA SER A 385 3.10 9.01 -20.55
C SER A 385 4.43 8.82 -19.81
N ILE A 386 5.53 9.09 -20.52
CA ILE A 386 6.86 9.14 -19.92
C ILE A 386 7.14 10.62 -19.61
N VAL A 387 7.44 10.92 -18.34
CA VAL A 387 8.02 12.24 -18.01
C VAL A 387 9.47 12.20 -18.48
N SER A 388 9.80 12.94 -19.54
CA SER A 388 11.19 13.19 -19.87
C SER A 388 11.72 14.20 -18.85
N MET A 389 12.61 13.78 -17.99
CA MET A 389 13.43 14.75 -17.25
C MET A 389 14.18 15.57 -18.32
N HIS A 390 13.84 16.85 -18.44
CA HIS A 390 14.67 17.78 -19.17
C HIS A 390 15.95 17.88 -18.35
N GLU A 391 17.03 17.28 -18.86
CA GLU A 391 18.38 17.73 -18.48
C GLU A 391 18.42 19.20 -18.91
N GLU A 392 18.44 20.10 -17.95
CA GLU A 392 18.77 21.49 -18.20
C GLU A 392 20.21 21.50 -18.69
N GLU A 393 20.38 21.60 -20.02
CA GLU A 393 21.67 21.92 -20.61
C GLU A 393 22.04 23.35 -20.14
N HIS A 394 22.90 23.41 -19.13
CA HIS A 394 23.57 24.65 -18.79
C HIS A 394 24.36 25.11 -20.01
N HIS A 395 23.81 26.08 -20.74
CA HIS A 395 24.56 26.85 -21.70
C HIS A 395 25.54 27.70 -20.92
N ASP A 396 26.79 27.21 -20.81
CA ASP A 396 27.92 28.02 -20.46
C ASP A 396 28.09 29.04 -21.61
N GLU A 397 27.58 30.25 -21.42
CA GLU A 397 27.91 31.39 -22.26
C GLU A 397 29.32 31.84 -21.91
N ASP A 398 30.28 31.35 -22.72
CA ASP A 398 31.66 31.85 -22.70
C ASP A 398 31.65 33.36 -23.06
N HIS A 399 31.77 34.21 -22.05
CA HIS A 399 32.06 35.61 -22.23
C HIS A 399 33.59 35.78 -22.45
N ASP A 400 34.03 35.67 -23.68
CA ASP A 400 35.35 36.19 -24.12
C ASP A 400 35.28 37.73 -24.11
N GLU A 401 35.73 38.36 -23.04
CA GLU A 401 36.09 39.79 -23.02
C GLU A 401 37.56 39.98 -23.43
N ASP A 402 37.76 40.28 -24.72
CA ASP A 402 39.01 40.80 -25.24
C ASP A 402 39.24 42.24 -24.72
N HIS A 403 40.12 42.40 -23.72
CA HIS A 403 40.66 43.69 -23.37
C HIS A 403 41.99 43.93 -24.11
N ASP A 404 41.93 44.64 -25.25
CA ASP A 404 43.05 45.30 -25.90
C ASP A 404 43.43 46.53 -25.08
N GLU A 405 44.55 46.48 -24.32
CA GLU A 405 45.19 47.65 -23.77
C GLU A 405 46.32 48.15 -24.72
N ASP A 406 45.99 49.16 -25.50
CA ASP A 406 46.99 50.00 -26.20
C ASP A 406 47.67 50.97 -25.22
N HIS A 407 48.92 50.72 -24.92
CA HIS A 407 49.81 51.68 -24.24
C HIS A 407 50.57 52.48 -25.32
N ASP A 408 50.13 53.69 -25.58
CA ASP A 408 50.93 54.69 -26.27
C ASP A 408 51.97 55.31 -25.31
N GLU A 409 53.19 55.19 -25.75
CA GLU A 409 54.36 55.90 -25.17
C GLU A 409 54.28 57.40 -25.55
N HIS A 410 54.50 58.29 -24.56
CA HIS A 410 55.04 59.64 -24.79
C HIS A 410 56.09 60.00 -23.74
N GLU A 411 57.22 60.34 -24.29
CA GLU A 411 58.41 61.06 -23.85
C GLU A 411 58.43 61.63 -22.41
#